data_7ba944d4511e94d9724d17a7ba244d27
#
_entry.id   7ba944d4511e94d9724d17a7ba244d27
#
_cell.length_a   1.000
_cell.length_b   1.000
_cell.length_c   1.000
_cell.angle_alpha   90.00
_cell.angle_beta   90.00
_cell.angle_gamma   90.00
#
_symmetry.space_group_name_H-M   'P 1'
#
loop_
_entity.id
_entity.type
_entity.pdbx_description
1 polymer ?
#
loop_
_entity_poly.entity_id
_entity_poly.type
_entity_poly.pdbx_seq_one_letter_code
_entity_poly.pdbx_strand_id
1 'polypeptide(L)'
;MKTIEVVAAIITQDGKVLCVQRGEHAKEYISLKWEFPGGKVEFGENREDALVREIQEELAAEIHELQYLMTVEHSYPDFHLTMHAYSCTLKTGEITLQEHVDMKWLTPEKLNQLDWAEADLPLLESLMDLS
;
A
#
# COMPACT_ATOMS: atom_id res chain seq x y z
N MET A 1 -23.30 5.76 1.61
CA MET A 1 -22.11 5.00 1.15
C MET A 1 -21.17 4.79 2.31
N LYS A 2 -20.66 3.58 2.47
CA LYS A 2 -19.72 3.24 3.54
C LYS A 2 -18.36 3.88 3.31
N THR A 3 -17.75 4.45 4.35
CA THR A 3 -16.39 4.98 4.29
C THR A 3 -15.45 4.04 5.03
N ILE A 4 -14.35 3.69 4.38
CA ILE A 4 -13.32 2.82 4.95
C ILE A 4 -12.02 3.63 5.08
N GLU A 5 -11.44 3.64 6.28
CA GLU A 5 -10.17 4.29 6.53
C GLU A 5 -9.05 3.25 6.51
N VAL A 6 -8.04 3.47 5.67
CA VAL A 6 -6.90 2.56 5.54
C VAL A 6 -5.58 3.31 5.60
N VAL A 7 -4.52 2.56 5.82
CA VAL A 7 -3.14 3.05 5.76
C VAL A 7 -2.37 2.25 4.72
N ALA A 8 -1.39 2.90 4.08
CA ALA A 8 -0.57 2.27 3.05
C ALA A 8 0.90 2.60 3.29
N ALA A 9 1.77 1.63 3.04
CA ALA A 9 3.21 1.75 3.24
C ALA A 9 3.94 1.86 1.90
N ILE A 10 4.66 2.96 1.72
CA ILE A 10 5.62 3.11 0.63
C ILE A 10 6.96 2.62 1.19
N ILE A 11 7.21 1.33 1.06
CA ILE A 11 8.43 0.70 1.59
C ILE A 11 9.54 0.86 0.57
N THR A 12 10.61 1.54 0.95
CA THR A 12 11.74 1.80 0.05
C THR A 12 12.98 1.02 0.48
N GLN A 13 13.73 0.55 -0.50
CA GLN A 13 15.00 -0.13 -0.28
C GLN A 13 15.83 -0.02 -1.56
N ASP A 14 17.06 0.49 -1.42
CA ASP A 14 17.99 0.64 -2.55
C ASP A 14 17.39 1.40 -3.76
N GLY A 15 16.62 2.45 -3.46
CA GLY A 15 15.99 3.28 -4.51
C GLY A 15 14.77 2.66 -5.16
N LYS A 16 14.29 1.53 -4.66
CA LYS A 16 13.12 0.83 -5.19
C LYS A 16 11.99 0.82 -4.18
N VAL A 17 10.77 0.69 -4.70
CA VAL A 17 9.54 0.68 -3.91
C VAL A 17 8.89 -0.69 -4.02
N LEU A 18 8.40 -1.21 -2.90
CA LEU A 18 7.72 -2.49 -2.87
C LEU A 18 6.30 -2.37 -3.40
N CYS A 19 5.97 -3.20 -4.38
CA CYS A 19 4.64 -3.32 -4.97
C CYS A 19 4.13 -4.73 -4.75
N VAL A 20 2.86 -4.89 -4.36
CA VAL A 20 2.26 -6.20 -4.13
C VAL A 20 0.99 -6.35 -4.94
N GLN A 21 0.68 -7.59 -5.35
CA GLN A 21 -0.46 -7.88 -6.18
C GLN A 21 -1.52 -8.65 -5.41
N ARG A 22 -2.76 -8.16 -5.45
CA ARG A 22 -3.90 -8.86 -4.86
C ARG A 22 -4.23 -10.13 -5.63
N GLY A 23 -4.80 -11.10 -4.94
CA GLY A 23 -5.31 -12.30 -5.58
C GLY A 23 -6.59 -12.04 -6.38
N GLU A 24 -7.11 -13.09 -6.99
CA GLU A 24 -8.37 -13.01 -7.73
C GLU A 24 -9.53 -12.61 -6.82
N HIS A 25 -10.44 -11.81 -7.35
CA HIS A 25 -11.59 -11.31 -6.62
C HIS A 25 -12.78 -11.19 -7.59
N ALA A 26 -14.01 -11.32 -7.07
CA ALA A 26 -15.21 -11.18 -7.88
C ALA A 26 -15.38 -9.78 -8.49
N LYS A 27 -14.86 -8.76 -7.82
CA LYS A 27 -14.93 -7.38 -8.31
C LYS A 27 -13.70 -7.06 -9.15
N GLU A 28 -13.92 -6.64 -10.41
CA GLU A 28 -12.84 -6.35 -11.35
C GLU A 28 -11.88 -5.25 -10.87
N TYR A 29 -12.40 -4.25 -10.17
CA TYR A 29 -11.56 -3.15 -9.69
C TYR A 29 -10.69 -3.55 -8.49
N ILE A 30 -10.81 -4.78 -8.00
CA ILE A 30 -10.00 -5.35 -6.92
C ILE A 30 -9.12 -6.49 -7.45
N SER A 31 -9.68 -7.35 -8.31
CA SER A 31 -9.03 -8.59 -8.73
C SER A 31 -7.70 -8.36 -9.43
N LEU A 32 -6.65 -9.00 -8.92
CA LEU A 32 -5.29 -9.01 -9.49
C LEU A 32 -4.64 -7.62 -9.63
N LYS A 33 -5.20 -6.61 -8.99
CA LYS A 33 -4.64 -5.25 -9.02
C LYS A 33 -3.39 -5.18 -8.16
N TRP A 34 -2.44 -4.35 -8.57
CA TRP A 34 -1.27 -4.02 -7.78
C TRP A 34 -1.59 -2.89 -6.82
N GLU A 35 -0.96 -2.89 -5.66
CA GLU A 35 -1.17 -1.90 -4.62
C GLU A 35 0.07 -1.76 -3.76
N PHE A 36 0.10 -0.71 -2.94
CA PHE A 36 1.07 -0.64 -1.85
C PHE A 36 0.49 -1.40 -0.66
N PRO A 37 1.31 -2.13 0.10
CA PRO A 37 0.79 -2.92 1.22
C PRO A 37 0.23 -2.03 2.33
N GLY A 38 -0.76 -2.53 3.03
CA GLY A 38 -1.42 -1.82 4.12
C GLY A 38 -2.78 -2.42 4.43
N GLY A 39 -3.62 -1.70 5.13
CA GLY A 39 -4.95 -2.20 5.46
C GLY A 39 -5.73 -1.25 6.35
N LYS A 40 -6.80 -1.78 6.94
CA LYS A 40 -7.76 -0.98 7.70
C LYS A 40 -7.22 -0.52 9.04
N VAL A 41 -7.53 0.72 9.40
CA VAL A 41 -7.30 1.24 10.76
C VAL A 41 -8.46 0.72 11.61
N GLU A 42 -8.14 0.02 12.69
CA GLU A 42 -9.13 -0.52 13.59
C GLU A 42 -9.50 0.48 14.69
N PHE A 43 -10.69 0.31 15.26
CA PHE A 43 -11.17 1.17 16.32
C PHE A 43 -10.17 1.28 17.47
N GLY A 44 -9.86 2.50 17.87
CA GLY A 44 -8.94 2.75 18.97
C GLY A 44 -7.47 2.69 18.61
N GLU A 45 -7.15 2.42 17.35
CA GLU A 45 -5.80 2.29 16.85
C GLU A 45 -5.36 3.58 16.17
N ASN A 46 -4.11 4.04 16.40
CA ASN A 46 -3.61 5.15 15.60
C ASN A 46 -3.09 4.62 14.26
N ARG A 47 -2.92 5.53 13.30
CA ARG A 47 -2.54 5.16 11.93
C ARG A 47 -1.20 4.43 11.84
N GLU A 48 -0.20 4.90 12.56
CA GLU A 48 1.14 4.30 12.51
C GLU A 48 1.15 2.89 13.07
N ASP A 49 0.47 2.67 14.21
CA ASP A 49 0.35 1.34 14.80
C ASP A 49 -0.44 0.41 13.88
N ALA A 50 -1.50 0.92 13.22
CA ALA A 50 -2.27 0.15 12.26
C ALA A 50 -1.38 -0.31 11.11
N LEU A 51 -0.53 0.57 10.60
CA LEU A 51 0.35 0.23 9.48
C LEU A 51 1.39 -0.82 9.88
N VAL A 52 2.03 -0.65 11.03
CA VAL A 52 3.00 -1.64 11.54
C VAL A 52 2.33 -3.01 11.67
N ARG A 53 1.13 -3.05 12.24
CA ARG A 53 0.36 -4.30 12.40
C ARG A 53 0.00 -4.92 11.06
N GLU A 54 -0.52 -4.14 10.11
CA GLU A 54 -0.92 -4.64 8.79
C GLU A 54 0.27 -5.20 8.01
N ILE A 55 1.42 -4.54 8.06
CA ILE A 55 2.61 -5.03 7.38
C ILE A 55 3.09 -6.34 8.01
N GLN A 56 3.02 -6.46 9.34
CA GLN A 56 3.36 -7.71 10.00
C GLN A 56 2.43 -8.84 9.57
N GLU A 57 1.13 -8.56 9.47
CA GLU A 57 0.14 -9.55 9.06
C GLU A 57 0.29 -9.98 7.59
N GLU A 58 0.53 -9.01 6.70
CA GLU A 58 0.55 -9.27 5.26
C GLU A 58 1.90 -9.77 4.74
N LEU A 59 2.99 -9.28 5.32
CA LEU A 59 4.34 -9.53 4.79
C LEU A 59 5.26 -10.25 5.78
N ALA A 60 4.80 -10.50 7.02
CA ALA A 60 5.62 -11.04 8.10
C ALA A 60 6.91 -10.22 8.27
N ALA A 61 6.80 -8.90 8.17
CA ALA A 61 7.93 -7.98 8.20
C ALA A 61 7.67 -6.82 9.14
N GLU A 62 8.74 -6.25 9.69
CA GLU A 62 8.67 -5.08 10.55
C GLU A 62 9.16 -3.85 9.78
N ILE A 63 8.40 -2.77 9.87
CA ILE A 63 8.78 -1.47 9.29
C ILE A 63 9.11 -0.48 10.38
N HIS A 64 9.91 0.53 10.04
CA HIS A 64 10.25 1.63 10.93
C HIS A 64 10.50 2.91 10.11
N GLU A 65 10.83 3.99 10.80
CA GLU A 65 11.09 5.29 10.17
C GLU A 65 9.90 5.77 9.33
N LEU A 66 8.69 5.66 9.91
CA LEU A 66 7.48 6.07 9.23
C LEU A 66 7.39 7.59 9.13
N GLN A 67 7.13 8.08 7.91
CA GLN A 67 6.91 9.51 7.67
C GLN A 67 5.64 9.67 6.85
N TYR A 68 4.73 10.49 7.34
CA TYR A 68 3.49 10.78 6.62
C TYR A 68 3.78 11.44 5.27
N LEU A 69 3.15 10.94 4.21
CA LEU A 69 3.28 11.51 2.87
C LEU A 69 2.03 12.28 2.45
N MET A 70 0.90 11.61 2.37
CA MET A 70 -0.33 12.22 1.88
C MET A 70 -1.54 11.37 2.22
N THR A 71 -2.72 11.94 2.09
CA THR A 71 -3.99 11.24 2.20
C THR A 71 -4.69 11.27 0.86
N VAL A 72 -5.14 10.09 0.42
CA VAL A 72 -5.90 9.94 -0.82
C VAL A 72 -7.34 9.62 -0.47
N GLU A 73 -8.29 10.28 -1.14
CA GLU A 73 -9.69 9.94 -1.02
C GLU A 73 -10.20 9.49 -2.38
N HIS A 74 -10.84 8.34 -2.42
CA HIS A 74 -11.31 7.74 -3.66
C HIS A 74 -12.64 7.01 -3.45
N SER A 75 -13.58 7.22 -4.35
CA SER A 75 -14.88 6.52 -4.28
C SER A 75 -14.91 5.40 -5.30
N TYR A 76 -15.07 4.17 -4.81
CA TYR A 76 -15.41 3.01 -5.63
C TYR A 76 -16.94 2.90 -5.75
N PRO A 77 -17.47 2.06 -6.63
CA PRO A 77 -18.91 1.98 -6.81
C PRO A 77 -19.72 1.73 -5.53
N ASP A 78 -19.17 0.98 -4.59
CA ASP A 78 -19.88 0.55 -3.39
C ASP A 78 -19.31 1.07 -2.07
N PHE A 79 -18.21 1.84 -2.08
CA PHE A 79 -17.67 2.44 -0.86
C PHE A 79 -16.73 3.61 -1.18
N HIS A 80 -16.50 4.44 -0.15
CA HIS A 80 -15.53 5.52 -0.20
C HIS A 80 -14.31 5.14 0.62
N LEU A 81 -13.12 5.36 0.07
CA LEU A 81 -11.86 5.02 0.70
C LEU A 81 -11.10 6.29 1.10
N THR A 82 -10.64 6.34 2.36
CA THR A 82 -9.69 7.35 2.83
C THR A 82 -8.39 6.61 3.17
N MET A 83 -7.33 6.89 2.43
CA MET A 83 -6.06 6.18 2.56
C MET A 83 -4.94 7.13 2.96
N HIS A 84 -4.31 6.86 4.11
CA HIS A 84 -3.18 7.63 4.61
C HIS A 84 -1.89 6.89 4.27
N ALA A 85 -1.03 7.51 3.48
CA ALA A 85 0.21 6.90 3.02
C ALA A 85 1.41 7.40 3.82
N TYR A 86 2.28 6.46 4.16
CA TYR A 86 3.52 6.73 4.89
C TYR A 86 4.69 6.11 4.13
N SER A 87 5.82 6.84 4.06
CA SER A 87 7.06 6.22 3.61
C SER A 87 7.71 5.54 4.81
N CYS A 88 8.43 4.47 4.56
CA CYS A 88 9.10 3.71 5.62
C CYS A 88 10.16 2.80 5.04
N THR A 89 10.92 2.16 5.93
CA THR A 89 11.93 1.17 5.56
C THR A 89 11.70 -0.11 6.35
N LEU A 90 12.28 -1.22 5.87
CA LEU A 90 12.24 -2.49 6.59
C LEU A 90 13.32 -2.51 7.66
N LYS A 91 13.01 -3.05 8.84
CA LYS A 91 14.03 -3.32 9.86
C LYS A 91 14.93 -4.47 9.44
N THR A 92 14.36 -5.45 8.73
CA THR A 92 15.09 -6.58 8.17
C THR A 92 14.67 -6.73 6.72
N GLY A 93 15.50 -7.35 5.89
CA GLY A 93 15.22 -7.46 4.46
C GLY A 93 14.27 -8.59 4.06
N GLU A 94 13.76 -9.36 5.01
CA GLU A 94 12.95 -10.54 4.70
C GLU A 94 11.46 -10.22 4.65
N ILE A 95 10.80 -10.70 3.58
CA ILE A 95 9.37 -10.57 3.37
C ILE A 95 8.82 -11.95 3.03
N THR A 96 7.72 -12.32 3.68
CA THR A 96 6.97 -13.53 3.33
C THR A 96 5.54 -13.13 3.03
N LEU A 97 5.09 -13.31 1.79
CA LEU A 97 3.73 -12.96 1.41
C LEU A 97 2.73 -13.89 2.09
N GLN A 98 1.78 -13.30 2.83
CA GLN A 98 0.73 -14.04 3.52
C GLN A 98 -0.59 -14.00 2.76
N GLU A 99 -0.86 -12.89 2.07
CA GLU A 99 -2.15 -12.64 1.41
C GLU A 99 -2.02 -12.32 -0.06
N HIS A 100 -0.92 -11.72 -0.48
CA HIS A 100 -0.71 -11.31 -1.87
C HIS A 100 -0.16 -12.46 -2.71
N VAL A 101 -0.40 -12.43 -4.02
CA VAL A 101 0.04 -13.49 -4.94
C VAL A 101 1.38 -13.20 -5.60
N ASP A 102 1.82 -11.94 -5.60
CA ASP A 102 3.10 -11.56 -6.19
C ASP A 102 3.63 -10.27 -5.55
N MET A 103 4.91 -10.04 -5.71
CA MET A 103 5.56 -8.79 -5.27
C MET A 103 6.66 -8.40 -6.24
N LYS A 104 6.92 -7.10 -6.33
CA LYS A 104 8.01 -6.56 -7.15
C LYS A 104 8.62 -5.35 -6.45
N TRP A 105 9.94 -5.21 -6.59
CA TRP A 105 10.65 -4.00 -6.22
C TRP A 105 10.93 -3.21 -7.48
N LEU A 106 10.37 -2.01 -7.60
CA LEU A 106 10.52 -1.19 -8.80
C LEU A 106 11.03 0.20 -8.45
N THR A 107 11.85 0.76 -9.35
CA THR A 107 12.20 2.18 -9.25
C THR A 107 10.95 3.00 -9.61
N PRO A 108 10.83 4.24 -9.08
CA PRO A 108 9.61 5.03 -9.30
C PRO A 108 9.19 5.18 -10.76
N GLU A 109 10.14 5.38 -11.69
CA GLU A 109 9.82 5.55 -13.11
C GLU A 109 9.24 4.31 -13.78
N LYS A 110 9.32 3.15 -13.12
CA LYS A 110 8.76 1.90 -13.66
C LYS A 110 7.42 1.51 -13.04
N LEU A 111 6.95 2.25 -12.06
CA LEU A 111 5.70 1.92 -11.37
C LEU A 111 4.49 1.86 -12.30
N ASN A 112 4.44 2.71 -13.33
CA ASN A 112 3.31 2.76 -14.26
C ASN A 112 3.20 1.55 -15.19
N GLN A 113 4.12 0.60 -15.09
CA GLN A 113 4.06 -0.64 -15.87
C GLN A 113 3.07 -1.65 -15.32
N LEU A 114 2.61 -1.46 -14.09
CA LEU A 114 1.71 -2.38 -13.41
C LEU A 114 0.26 -1.89 -13.48
N ASP A 115 -0.68 -2.83 -13.36
CA ASP A 115 -2.12 -2.56 -13.33
C ASP A 115 -2.56 -2.25 -11.90
N TRP A 116 -2.51 -0.98 -11.53
CA TRP A 116 -2.76 -0.52 -10.17
C TRP A 116 -4.23 -0.39 -9.82
N ALA A 117 -4.55 -0.62 -8.55
CA ALA A 117 -5.82 -0.21 -7.97
C ALA A 117 -5.94 1.31 -8.10
N GLU A 118 -7.13 1.81 -8.48
CA GLU A 118 -7.32 3.23 -8.77
C GLU A 118 -6.92 4.15 -7.61
N ALA A 119 -7.23 3.76 -6.37
CA ALA A 119 -6.91 4.57 -5.21
C ALA A 119 -5.40 4.80 -5.03
N ASP A 120 -4.57 3.92 -5.56
CA ASP A 120 -3.11 4.03 -5.44
C ASP A 120 -2.49 4.93 -6.51
N LEU A 121 -3.22 5.27 -7.56
CA LEU A 121 -2.68 6.09 -8.65
C LEU A 121 -2.14 7.45 -8.21
N PRO A 122 -2.80 8.20 -7.32
CA PRO A 122 -2.22 9.45 -6.83
C PRO A 122 -0.88 9.28 -6.13
N LEU A 123 -0.67 8.12 -5.47
CA LEU A 123 0.61 7.83 -4.83
C LEU A 123 1.71 7.62 -5.87
N LEU A 124 1.39 6.92 -6.96
CA LEU A 124 2.33 6.75 -8.07
C LEU A 124 2.77 8.09 -8.64
N GLU A 125 1.80 8.96 -8.90
CA GLU A 125 2.09 10.28 -9.46
C GLU A 125 3.03 11.07 -8.55
N SER A 126 2.77 11.05 -7.25
CA SER A 126 3.61 11.72 -6.26
C SER A 126 5.03 11.16 -6.27
N LEU A 127 5.18 9.84 -6.29
CA LEU A 127 6.50 9.19 -6.29
C LEU A 127 7.26 9.45 -7.58
N MET A 128 6.60 9.43 -8.72
CA MET A 128 7.22 9.67 -10.02
C MET A 128 7.67 11.12 -10.17
N ASP A 129 6.93 12.06 -9.63
CA ASP A 129 7.27 13.48 -9.66
C ASP A 129 8.50 13.81 -8.81
N LEU A 130 8.76 13.01 -7.78
CA LEU A 130 9.90 13.21 -6.88
C LEU A 130 11.19 12.52 -7.34
N SER A 131 11.10 11.70 -8.36
CA SER A 131 12.27 10.95 -8.84
C SER A 131 13.05 11.65 -9.95
#